data_d051c6d9d5cc3d541b1e4512577f15c9
#
_entry.id   d051c6d9d5cc3d541b1e4512577f15c9
#
_cell.length_a   1.000
_cell.length_b   1.000
_cell.length_c   1.000
_cell.angle_alpha   90.00
_cell.angle_beta   90.00
_cell.angle_gamma   90.00
#
_symmetry.space_group_name_H-M   'P 1'
#
loop_
_entity.id
_entity.type
_entity.pdbx_description
1 polymer ?
#
loop_
_entity_poly.entity_id
_entity_poly.type
_entity_poly.pdbx_seq_one_letter_code
_entity_poly.pdbx_strand_id
1 'polypeptide(L)'
;MAAFDFFITLDGNCLNGFEGLCGIARLRCDPDADRWEKDVHFFEGLAGGHATQVNPTGTLGFLGNLSQTLLFYDPHTLREVRRLSTLRFCAPDVMYSSQTHVVWLSEKTFITVLGDSFWRFDMDDLENPVRLGEHLVKLPHALKMAPSGRYIGYGSMDHDHRGYAREIGIFDLTTNEARVVELPATCWHIAAHPTKDFFYGPSQQVAPQGNEFGEYTLAYLKNYVFEVDAETATVTRHASIAKELPAAFTSDVAVTPDDVFYNACAGGTLVRVDLETFKRVQFIDERPSLLRTLPHLRSGVSNLVEAFSRANVLGNSHLLLKALRATRFSLLDGSLGVQVSPDRRFILTAHRGLNEVIVYRHPEMTVHKRIRFPSIRGFFPEHIGLLDDPRLGFHHTTISTATVDA
;
A
#
# COMPACT_ATOMS: atom_id res chain seq x y z
N MET A 1 9.85 24.83 6.95
CA MET A 1 9.13 23.90 6.04
C MET A 1 7.65 24.18 6.17
N ALA A 2 6.87 24.11 5.08
CA ALA A 2 5.42 24.03 5.22
C ALA A 2 5.06 22.74 5.94
N ALA A 3 4.11 22.78 6.85
CA ALA A 3 3.53 21.59 7.46
C ALA A 3 2.89 20.73 6.36
N PHE A 4 2.68 19.44 6.64
CA PHE A 4 2.01 18.53 5.73
C PHE A 4 1.20 17.48 6.51
N ASP A 5 0.20 16.92 5.88
CA ASP A 5 -0.58 15.82 6.44
C ASP A 5 -0.14 14.49 5.84
N PHE A 6 0.06 13.50 6.69
CA PHE A 6 0.32 12.11 6.35
C PHE A 6 -0.91 11.29 6.71
N PHE A 7 -1.59 10.78 5.68
CA PHE A 7 -2.80 9.98 5.82
C PHE A 7 -2.47 8.49 5.77
N ILE A 8 -3.12 7.72 6.62
CA ILE A 8 -2.88 6.28 6.78
C ILE A 8 -4.23 5.58 6.81
N THR A 9 -4.43 4.58 5.96
CA THR A 9 -5.64 3.77 6.01
C THR A 9 -5.56 2.77 7.17
N LEU A 10 -6.70 2.51 7.77
CA LEU A 10 -6.87 1.50 8.80
C LEU A 10 -7.64 0.32 8.22
N ASP A 11 -6.98 -0.82 8.23
CA ASP A 11 -7.48 -2.06 7.65
C ASP A 11 -7.91 -3.01 8.77
N GLY A 12 -9.18 -3.40 8.72
CA GLY A 12 -9.72 -4.46 9.57
C GLY A 12 -9.51 -5.86 9.01
N ASN A 13 -8.66 -6.01 8.02
CA ASN A 13 -8.32 -7.24 7.32
C ASN A 13 -9.50 -8.21 7.13
N CYS A 14 -10.27 -8.01 6.07
CA CYS A 14 -11.43 -8.83 5.72
C CYS A 14 -11.15 -10.34 5.58
N LEU A 15 -9.89 -10.75 5.34
CA LEU A 15 -9.48 -12.14 5.30
C LEU A 15 -9.75 -12.89 6.61
N ASN A 16 -10.08 -12.18 7.67
CA ASN A 16 -10.27 -12.69 9.01
C ASN A 16 -11.67 -12.46 9.57
N GLY A 17 -12.63 -12.06 8.73
CA GLY A 17 -14.01 -11.85 9.15
C GLY A 17 -14.24 -10.57 9.95
N PHE A 18 -13.34 -9.61 9.90
CA PHE A 18 -13.55 -8.26 10.48
C PHE A 18 -14.30 -7.37 9.48
N GLU A 19 -15.46 -7.82 9.07
CA GLU A 19 -16.35 -7.00 8.28
C GLU A 19 -16.76 -5.77 9.10
N GLY A 20 -16.76 -4.60 8.46
CA GLY A 20 -17.27 -3.37 9.05
C GLY A 20 -16.23 -2.46 9.71
N LEU A 21 -14.94 -2.77 9.68
CA LEU A 21 -13.89 -1.85 10.12
C LEU A 21 -13.12 -1.28 8.94
N CYS A 22 -13.36 -0.02 8.67
CA CYS A 22 -12.66 0.76 7.67
C CYS A 22 -12.40 2.15 8.25
N GLY A 23 -11.17 2.62 8.23
CA GLY A 23 -10.84 3.89 8.86
C GLY A 23 -9.71 4.63 8.16
N ILE A 24 -9.53 5.86 8.60
CA ILE A 24 -8.46 6.76 8.19
C ILE A 24 -7.82 7.38 9.43
N ALA A 25 -6.50 7.42 9.45
CA ALA A 25 -5.72 8.18 10.41
C ALA A 25 -5.01 9.33 9.68
N ARG A 26 -4.88 10.47 10.34
CA ARG A 26 -4.09 11.60 9.88
C ARG A 26 -3.02 11.93 10.92
N LEU A 27 -1.81 12.13 10.45
CA LEU A 27 -0.73 12.74 11.22
C LEU A 27 -0.39 14.08 10.57
N ARG A 28 -0.73 15.17 11.23
CA ARG A 28 -0.27 16.50 10.84
C ARG A 28 1.17 16.69 11.31
N CYS A 29 2.04 16.95 10.38
CA CYS A 29 3.48 17.01 10.57
C CYS A 29 3.97 18.44 10.39
N ASP A 30 4.54 18.99 11.45
CA ASP A 30 5.29 20.25 11.42
C ASP A 30 6.68 19.98 12.05
N PRO A 31 7.62 19.41 11.28
CA PRO A 31 8.90 18.96 11.82
C PRO A 31 9.80 20.11 12.32
N ASP A 32 9.64 21.32 11.80
CA ASP A 32 10.43 22.46 12.23
C ASP A 32 9.97 22.98 13.61
N ALA A 33 8.67 22.87 13.91
CA ALA A 33 8.12 23.16 15.23
C ALA A 33 8.09 21.93 16.16
N ASP A 34 8.56 20.78 15.72
CA ASP A 34 8.45 19.47 16.40
C ASP A 34 7.00 19.15 16.84
N ARG A 35 6.02 19.56 16.03
CA ARG A 35 4.60 19.37 16.30
C ARG A 35 4.03 18.25 15.45
N TRP A 36 3.32 17.31 16.11
CA TRP A 36 2.81 16.07 15.51
C TRP A 36 1.41 15.78 16.08
N GLU A 37 0.39 16.21 15.33
CA GLU A 37 -1.00 16.07 15.76
C GLU A 37 -1.64 14.84 15.10
N LYS A 38 -2.46 14.11 15.84
CA LYS A 38 -3.03 12.83 15.41
C LYS A 38 -4.54 12.88 15.47
N ASP A 39 -5.18 12.44 14.39
CA ASP A 39 -6.63 12.24 14.31
C ASP A 39 -6.91 10.86 13.72
N VAL A 40 -8.05 10.27 14.11
CA VAL A 40 -8.52 8.98 13.60
C VAL A 40 -10.03 9.03 13.42
N HIS A 41 -10.51 8.48 12.31
CA HIS A 41 -11.94 8.31 12.06
C HIS A 41 -12.22 6.95 11.42
N PHE A 42 -13.38 6.35 11.80
CA PHE A 42 -13.84 5.08 11.25
C PHE A 42 -15.17 5.26 10.53
N PHE A 43 -15.34 4.52 9.43
CA PHE A 43 -16.53 4.57 8.60
C PHE A 43 -17.36 3.30 8.80
N GLU A 44 -18.61 3.46 9.23
CA GLU A 44 -19.51 2.35 9.50
C GLU A 44 -19.94 1.63 8.21
N GLY A 45 -20.15 0.31 8.33
CA GLY A 45 -20.70 -0.53 7.27
C GLY A 45 -19.74 -0.74 6.07
N LEU A 46 -18.46 -0.47 6.23
CA LEU A 46 -17.43 -0.72 5.23
C LEU A 46 -16.38 -1.68 5.77
N ALA A 47 -15.88 -2.55 4.90
CA ALA A 47 -14.81 -3.48 5.21
C ALA A 47 -13.48 -2.97 4.63
N GLY A 48 -12.39 -3.17 5.37
CA GLY A 48 -11.01 -3.03 4.96
C GLY A 48 -10.64 -1.70 4.30
N GLY A 49 -10.16 -0.74 5.08
CA GLY A 49 -9.54 0.46 4.52
C GLY A 49 -8.26 0.08 3.77
N HIS A 50 -8.18 0.36 2.47
CA HIS A 50 -7.07 -0.12 1.65
C HIS A 50 -6.11 1.01 1.25
N ALA A 51 -6.47 1.83 0.29
CA ALA A 51 -5.65 2.96 -0.15
C ALA A 51 -6.35 4.29 0.09
N THR A 52 -5.60 5.36 0.18
CA THR A 52 -6.15 6.71 0.25
C THR A 52 -5.37 7.65 -0.65
N GLN A 53 -6.07 8.59 -1.25
CA GLN A 53 -5.50 9.70 -2.01
C GLN A 53 -6.32 10.95 -1.76
N VAL A 54 -5.61 12.07 -1.57
CA VAL A 54 -6.23 13.40 -1.45
C VAL A 54 -6.12 14.10 -2.81
N ASN A 55 -7.15 14.83 -3.20
CA ASN A 55 -7.16 15.60 -4.44
C ASN A 55 -6.10 16.73 -4.40
N PRO A 56 -5.72 17.30 -5.54
CA PRO A 56 -4.66 18.31 -5.61
C PRO A 56 -4.90 19.56 -4.76
N THR A 57 -6.15 19.89 -4.46
CA THR A 57 -6.49 21.09 -3.65
C THR A 57 -6.65 20.80 -2.16
N GLY A 58 -6.51 19.54 -1.71
CA GLY A 58 -6.65 19.19 -0.31
C GLY A 58 -8.07 19.19 0.24
N THR A 59 -9.07 19.37 -0.61
CA THR A 59 -10.49 19.54 -0.21
C THR A 59 -11.27 18.25 -0.14
N LEU A 60 -10.76 17.18 -0.77
CA LEU A 60 -11.44 15.89 -0.84
C LEU A 60 -10.45 14.74 -0.80
N GLY A 61 -10.70 13.78 0.05
CA GLY A 61 -9.97 12.52 0.13
C GLY A 61 -10.81 11.36 -0.39
N PHE A 62 -10.16 10.40 -1.04
CA PHE A 62 -10.73 9.10 -1.38
C PHE A 62 -10.17 8.04 -0.44
N LEU A 63 -11.04 7.12 0.01
CA LEU A 63 -10.66 5.94 0.77
C LEU A 63 -11.12 4.69 0.05
N GLY A 64 -10.17 3.96 -0.52
CA GLY A 64 -10.38 2.64 -1.07
C GLY A 64 -10.71 1.64 0.03
N ASN A 65 -11.66 0.77 -0.26
CA ASN A 65 -12.14 -0.23 0.68
C ASN A 65 -12.61 -1.49 -0.06
N LEU A 66 -12.92 -2.54 0.69
CA LEU A 66 -13.30 -3.83 0.14
C LEU A 66 -14.81 -4.05 0.01
N SER A 67 -15.60 -3.00 0.27
CA SER A 67 -17.06 -3.07 0.25
C SER A 67 -17.67 -2.63 -1.09
N GLN A 68 -16.90 -2.59 -2.16
CA GLN A 68 -17.35 -2.17 -3.49
C GLN A 68 -18.08 -0.82 -3.48
N THR A 69 -17.44 0.13 -2.78
CA THR A 69 -17.97 1.46 -2.54
C THR A 69 -16.87 2.49 -2.79
N LEU A 70 -17.13 3.48 -3.61
CA LEU A 70 -16.31 4.68 -3.66
C LEU A 70 -16.67 5.55 -2.44
N LEU A 71 -15.73 5.73 -1.54
CA LEU A 71 -15.90 6.55 -0.34
C LEU A 71 -15.04 7.80 -0.44
N PHE A 72 -15.67 8.95 -0.24
CA PHE A 72 -15.02 10.25 -0.18
C PHE A 72 -15.18 10.86 1.20
N TYR A 73 -14.10 11.43 1.70
CA TYR A 73 -14.05 12.07 3.01
C TYR A 73 -13.44 13.48 2.93
N ASP A 74 -13.79 14.31 3.89
CA ASP A 74 -13.16 15.61 4.11
C ASP A 74 -11.81 15.41 4.81
N PRO A 75 -10.66 15.77 4.20
CA PRO A 75 -9.35 15.57 4.78
C PRO A 75 -9.09 16.36 6.08
N HIS A 76 -9.84 17.43 6.33
CA HIS A 76 -9.68 18.26 7.55
C HIS A 76 -10.41 17.66 8.75
N THR A 77 -11.62 17.13 8.53
CA THR A 77 -12.46 16.55 9.59
C THR A 77 -12.42 15.03 9.64
N LEU A 78 -11.87 14.38 8.60
CA LEU A 78 -11.86 12.94 8.32
C LEU A 78 -13.25 12.32 8.17
N ARG A 79 -14.31 13.11 8.12
CA ARG A 79 -15.70 12.64 8.04
C ARG A 79 -16.09 12.33 6.60
N GLU A 80 -17.01 11.39 6.46
CA GLU A 80 -17.62 11.07 5.17
C GLU A 80 -18.27 12.29 4.55
N VAL A 81 -17.99 12.51 3.28
CA VAL A 81 -18.66 13.50 2.43
C VAL A 81 -19.67 12.80 1.52
N ARG A 82 -19.25 11.69 0.91
CA ARG A 82 -20.08 10.96 -0.06
C ARG A 82 -19.62 9.53 -0.20
N ARG A 83 -20.57 8.63 -0.49
CA ARG A 83 -20.29 7.27 -0.95
C ARG A 83 -21.18 6.88 -2.12
N LEU A 84 -20.65 6.00 -2.98
CA LEU A 84 -21.34 5.49 -4.15
C LEU A 84 -21.02 4.01 -4.32
N SER A 85 -22.06 3.18 -4.49
CA SER A 85 -21.86 1.75 -4.77
C SER A 85 -21.33 1.55 -6.20
N THR A 86 -20.25 0.80 -6.34
CA THR A 86 -19.67 0.45 -7.65
C THR A 86 -20.47 -0.62 -8.39
N LEU A 87 -21.34 -1.35 -7.68
CA LEU A 87 -22.25 -2.36 -8.27
C LEU A 87 -23.22 -1.80 -9.32
N ARG A 88 -23.32 -0.48 -9.40
CA ARG A 88 -24.10 0.19 -10.47
C ARG A 88 -23.41 0.15 -11.83
N PHE A 89 -22.09 0.00 -11.85
CA PHE A 89 -21.27 0.12 -13.06
C PHE A 89 -20.63 -1.20 -13.49
N CYS A 90 -20.45 -2.11 -12.56
CA CYS A 90 -19.83 -3.42 -12.80
C CYS A 90 -20.45 -4.49 -11.90
N ALA A 91 -20.29 -5.75 -12.29
CA ALA A 91 -20.60 -6.90 -11.45
C ALA A 91 -19.78 -6.86 -10.16
N PRO A 92 -20.21 -7.59 -9.10
CA PRO A 92 -19.40 -7.78 -7.91
C PRO A 92 -17.99 -8.22 -8.28
N ASP A 93 -17.00 -7.49 -7.80
CA ASP A 93 -15.61 -7.77 -8.13
C ASP A 93 -14.94 -8.59 -7.04
N VAL A 94 -13.81 -9.20 -7.40
CA VAL A 94 -12.97 -9.92 -6.44
C VAL A 94 -12.27 -8.90 -5.55
N MET A 95 -12.10 -9.24 -4.28
CA MET A 95 -11.38 -8.40 -3.32
C MET A 95 -10.02 -7.94 -3.86
N TYR A 96 -9.67 -6.68 -3.61
CA TYR A 96 -8.43 -5.99 -4.00
C TYR A 96 -8.25 -5.71 -5.50
N SER A 97 -9.19 -6.07 -6.37
CA SER A 97 -9.01 -5.94 -7.81
C SER A 97 -9.38 -4.57 -8.35
N SER A 98 -10.36 -3.90 -7.79
CA SER A 98 -10.83 -2.62 -8.29
C SER A 98 -11.30 -1.69 -7.17
N GLN A 99 -11.62 -0.46 -7.50
CA GLN A 99 -12.06 0.63 -6.60
C GLN A 99 -11.23 0.85 -5.32
N THR A 100 -10.09 0.19 -5.18
CA THR A 100 -9.22 0.39 -4.02
C THR A 100 -8.26 1.55 -4.18
N HIS A 101 -8.07 2.01 -5.42
CA HIS A 101 -7.17 3.12 -5.76
C HIS A 101 -7.82 4.06 -6.76
N VAL A 102 -7.51 5.35 -6.64
CA VAL A 102 -7.87 6.36 -7.64
C VAL A 102 -6.63 7.15 -8.06
N VAL A 103 -6.75 7.83 -9.19
CA VAL A 103 -5.81 8.85 -9.63
C VAL A 103 -6.60 10.12 -9.86
N TRP A 104 -6.29 11.18 -9.14
CA TRP A 104 -6.89 12.49 -9.33
C TRP A 104 -6.31 13.17 -10.55
N LEU A 105 -7.17 13.61 -11.47
CA LEU A 105 -6.81 14.45 -12.64
C LEU A 105 -6.96 15.93 -12.33
N SER A 106 -7.88 16.26 -11.44
CA SER A 106 -8.16 17.62 -10.98
C SER A 106 -8.73 17.59 -9.55
N GLU A 107 -9.21 18.72 -9.06
CA GLU A 107 -9.92 18.78 -7.77
C GLU A 107 -11.19 17.94 -7.72
N LYS A 108 -11.87 17.72 -8.89
CA LYS A 108 -13.16 17.04 -9.00
C LYS A 108 -13.15 15.79 -9.86
N THR A 109 -12.16 15.64 -10.72
CA THR A 109 -12.12 14.54 -11.67
C THR A 109 -11.08 13.51 -11.28
N PHE A 110 -11.48 12.24 -11.29
CA PHE A 110 -10.57 11.13 -10.98
C PHE A 110 -10.80 9.94 -11.89
N ILE A 111 -9.83 9.05 -11.91
CA ILE A 111 -9.89 7.75 -12.60
C ILE A 111 -9.74 6.63 -11.58
N THR A 112 -10.52 5.57 -11.75
CA THR A 112 -10.37 4.30 -11.04
C THR A 112 -10.62 3.14 -11.99
N VAL A 113 -10.34 1.91 -11.53
CA VAL A 113 -10.70 0.70 -12.26
C VAL A 113 -11.96 0.09 -11.64
N LEU A 114 -12.93 -0.25 -12.47
CA LEU A 114 -14.13 -1.00 -12.10
C LEU A 114 -14.35 -2.12 -13.13
N GLY A 115 -14.43 -3.35 -12.65
CA GLY A 115 -14.51 -4.52 -13.50
C GLY A 115 -13.28 -4.63 -14.41
N ASP A 116 -13.49 -4.68 -15.71
CA ASP A 116 -12.45 -4.84 -16.73
C ASP A 116 -11.86 -3.52 -17.27
N SER A 117 -12.31 -2.36 -16.76
CA SER A 117 -12.06 -1.08 -17.42
C SER A 117 -11.67 0.04 -16.48
N PHE A 118 -10.94 1.00 -17.05
CA PHE A 118 -10.76 2.33 -16.47
C PHE A 118 -12.00 3.16 -16.64
N TRP A 119 -12.38 3.88 -15.58
CA TRP A 119 -13.52 4.78 -15.56
C TRP A 119 -13.10 6.15 -15.05
N ARG A 120 -13.52 7.18 -15.75
CA ARG A 120 -13.35 8.58 -15.34
C ARG A 120 -14.64 9.08 -14.71
N PHE A 121 -14.54 9.56 -13.49
CA PHE A 121 -15.63 10.15 -12.72
C PHE A 121 -15.45 11.65 -12.57
N ASP A 122 -16.57 12.35 -12.49
CA ASP A 122 -16.64 13.74 -12.03
C ASP A 122 -17.43 13.79 -10.72
N MET A 123 -16.94 14.51 -9.72
CA MET A 123 -17.62 14.64 -8.42
C MET A 123 -18.94 15.39 -8.51
N ASP A 124 -19.15 16.23 -9.52
CA ASP A 124 -20.39 16.92 -9.75
C ASP A 124 -21.43 16.00 -10.42
N ASP A 125 -21.00 14.92 -11.09
CA ASP A 125 -21.88 13.92 -11.75
C ASP A 125 -21.33 12.49 -11.60
N LEU A 126 -21.27 11.99 -10.39
CA LEU A 126 -20.80 10.63 -10.09
C LEU A 126 -21.65 9.51 -10.69
N GLU A 127 -22.89 9.83 -11.05
CA GLU A 127 -23.86 8.86 -11.58
C GLU A 127 -23.64 8.51 -13.04
N ASN A 128 -22.91 9.35 -13.79
CA ASN A 128 -22.67 9.22 -15.22
C ASN A 128 -21.17 9.21 -15.55
N PRO A 129 -20.39 8.24 -15.05
CA PRO A 129 -18.96 8.17 -15.37
C PRO A 129 -18.73 7.76 -16.82
N VAL A 130 -17.55 8.10 -17.31
CA VAL A 130 -17.13 7.76 -18.68
C VAL A 130 -16.21 6.53 -18.61
N ARG A 131 -16.60 5.45 -19.29
CA ARG A 131 -15.72 4.31 -19.52
C ARG A 131 -14.66 4.70 -20.53
N LEU A 132 -13.38 4.46 -20.22
CA LEU A 132 -12.25 4.83 -21.07
C LEU A 132 -11.77 3.63 -21.90
N GLY A 133 -11.19 2.62 -21.29
CA GLY A 133 -10.64 1.44 -21.95
C GLY A 133 -10.36 0.32 -20.97
N GLU A 134 -10.00 -0.85 -21.49
CA GLU A 134 -9.70 -2.04 -20.70
C GLU A 134 -8.32 -1.94 -20.05
N HIS A 135 -8.14 -2.61 -18.90
CA HIS A 135 -6.86 -2.59 -18.16
C HIS A 135 -5.88 -3.71 -18.56
N LEU A 136 -6.30 -4.77 -19.17
CA LEU A 136 -5.55 -5.91 -19.71
C LEU A 136 -4.78 -6.78 -18.70
N VAL A 137 -4.51 -6.33 -17.46
CA VAL A 137 -3.89 -7.16 -16.43
C VAL A 137 -4.94 -7.78 -15.54
N LYS A 138 -4.58 -8.86 -14.86
CA LYS A 138 -5.47 -9.45 -13.86
C LYS A 138 -5.34 -8.72 -12.54
N LEU A 139 -6.48 -8.44 -11.90
CA LEU A 139 -6.55 -7.78 -10.59
C LEU A 139 -5.67 -6.52 -10.52
N PRO A 140 -6.00 -5.46 -11.30
CA PRO A 140 -5.22 -4.22 -11.34
C PRO A 140 -5.17 -3.57 -9.96
N HIS A 141 -3.99 -3.07 -9.59
CA HIS A 141 -3.72 -2.57 -8.25
C HIS A 141 -2.74 -1.41 -8.25
N ALA A 142 -2.76 -0.59 -7.19
CA ALA A 142 -1.79 0.48 -6.94
C ALA A 142 -1.64 1.48 -8.09
N LEU A 143 -2.75 2.05 -8.57
CA LEU A 143 -2.75 3.04 -9.63
C LEU A 143 -1.90 4.27 -9.28
N LYS A 144 -0.99 4.64 -10.17
CA LYS A 144 -0.11 5.81 -10.03
C LYS A 144 -0.04 6.60 -11.33
N MET A 145 -0.15 7.93 -11.24
CA MET A 145 0.01 8.83 -12.38
C MET A 145 1.49 9.16 -12.61
N ALA A 146 1.95 9.07 -13.83
CA ALA A 146 3.24 9.61 -14.24
C ALA A 146 3.22 11.15 -14.23
N PRO A 147 4.37 11.83 -14.03
CA PRO A 147 4.42 13.29 -13.87
C PRO A 147 3.97 14.07 -15.12
N SER A 148 4.02 13.49 -16.31
CA SER A 148 3.44 14.10 -17.52
C SER A 148 1.92 14.21 -17.48
N GLY A 149 1.24 13.46 -16.60
CA GLY A 149 -0.21 13.34 -16.59
C GLY A 149 -0.79 12.48 -17.72
N ARG A 150 0.07 11.82 -18.52
CA ARG A 150 -0.35 11.02 -19.65
C ARG A 150 -0.52 9.54 -19.33
N TYR A 151 0.33 8.98 -18.49
CA TYR A 151 0.37 7.54 -18.23
C TYR A 151 -0.07 7.21 -16.81
N ILE A 152 -0.92 6.18 -16.69
CA ILE A 152 -1.24 5.54 -15.41
C ILE A 152 -0.55 4.19 -15.38
N GLY A 153 0.37 4.00 -14.44
CA GLY A 153 0.94 2.70 -14.14
C GLY A 153 0.13 1.99 -13.05
N TYR A 154 0.06 0.65 -13.12
CA TYR A 154 -0.65 -0.16 -12.14
C TYR A 154 -0.09 -1.57 -12.06
N GLY A 155 -0.04 -2.11 -10.84
CA GLY A 155 0.41 -3.47 -10.57
C GLY A 155 -0.66 -4.52 -10.90
N SER A 156 -0.30 -5.80 -10.75
CA SER A 156 -1.22 -6.93 -10.88
C SER A 156 -1.15 -7.81 -9.64
N MET A 157 -2.32 -8.03 -9.00
CA MET A 157 -2.46 -8.88 -7.81
C MET A 157 -2.96 -10.29 -8.14
N ASP A 158 -2.71 -10.79 -9.34
CA ASP A 158 -3.18 -12.11 -9.72
C ASP A 158 -2.71 -13.19 -8.75
N HIS A 159 -3.68 -13.92 -8.21
CA HIS A 159 -3.51 -15.06 -7.33
C HIS A 159 -3.94 -16.37 -8.01
N ASP A 160 -4.02 -16.38 -9.33
CA ASP A 160 -4.39 -17.57 -10.07
C ASP A 160 -3.48 -18.74 -9.67
N HIS A 161 -4.08 -19.87 -9.29
CA HIS A 161 -3.39 -21.11 -8.92
C HIS A 161 -2.52 -21.69 -10.04
N ARG A 162 -2.64 -21.19 -11.26
CA ARG A 162 -1.78 -21.53 -12.40
C ARG A 162 -0.46 -20.76 -12.43
N GLY A 163 -0.25 -19.88 -11.49
CA GLY A 163 0.91 -19.02 -11.36
C GLY A 163 0.51 -17.61 -10.94
N TYR A 164 1.47 -16.81 -10.59
CA TYR A 164 1.26 -15.40 -10.28
C TYR A 164 1.59 -14.56 -11.52
N ALA A 165 0.80 -13.52 -11.74
CA ALA A 165 1.05 -12.58 -12.82
C ALA A 165 2.41 -11.90 -12.63
N ARG A 166 3.26 -12.02 -13.65
CA ARG A 166 4.55 -11.33 -13.72
C ARG A 166 4.41 -10.16 -14.67
N GLU A 167 3.52 -9.24 -14.32
CA GLU A 167 3.17 -8.15 -15.19
C GLU A 167 2.76 -6.91 -14.40
N ILE A 168 2.88 -5.77 -15.04
CA ILE A 168 2.20 -4.51 -14.69
C ILE A 168 1.54 -3.95 -15.94
N GLY A 169 0.59 -3.04 -15.75
CA GLY A 169 -0.04 -2.33 -16.86
C GLY A 169 0.39 -0.88 -16.94
N ILE A 170 0.40 -0.35 -18.15
CA ILE A 170 0.53 1.08 -18.45
C ILE A 170 -0.67 1.50 -19.28
N PHE A 171 -1.47 2.44 -18.78
CA PHE A 171 -2.61 2.99 -19.50
C PHE A 171 -2.26 4.39 -20.02
N ASP A 172 -2.41 4.62 -21.32
CA ASP A 172 -2.17 5.90 -21.98
C ASP A 172 -3.49 6.68 -22.10
N LEU A 173 -3.61 7.78 -21.37
CA LEU A 173 -4.80 8.63 -21.35
C LEU A 173 -5.06 9.37 -22.66
N THR A 174 -4.08 9.45 -23.57
CA THR A 174 -4.23 10.10 -24.87
C THR A 174 -4.95 9.19 -25.87
N THR A 175 -4.65 7.89 -25.81
CA THR A 175 -5.23 6.87 -26.72
C THR A 175 -6.34 6.07 -26.08
N ASN A 176 -6.46 6.10 -24.73
CA ASN A 176 -7.30 5.23 -23.93
C ASN A 176 -6.98 3.73 -24.12
N GLU A 177 -5.72 3.42 -24.31
CA GLU A 177 -5.24 2.06 -24.51
C GLU A 177 -4.29 1.63 -23.39
N ALA A 178 -4.41 0.38 -22.96
CA ALA A 178 -3.50 -0.25 -22.03
C ALA A 178 -2.42 -1.06 -22.76
N ARG A 179 -1.26 -1.15 -22.15
CA ARG A 179 -0.17 -2.06 -22.53
C ARG A 179 0.28 -2.85 -21.34
N VAL A 180 0.61 -4.13 -21.56
CA VAL A 180 1.14 -5.01 -20.52
C VAL A 180 2.64 -5.06 -20.61
N VAL A 181 3.32 -4.95 -19.49
CA VAL A 181 4.76 -5.07 -19.35
C VAL A 181 5.08 -6.33 -18.59
N GLU A 182 5.75 -7.28 -19.24
CA GLU A 182 6.21 -8.50 -18.60
C GLU A 182 7.37 -8.22 -17.65
N LEU A 183 7.33 -8.83 -16.46
CA LEU A 183 8.32 -8.69 -15.40
C LEU A 183 8.98 -10.03 -15.07
N PRO A 184 10.23 -10.04 -14.56
CA PRO A 184 10.87 -11.26 -14.05
C PRO A 184 10.19 -11.83 -12.79
N ALA A 185 9.38 -11.04 -12.09
CA ALA A 185 8.67 -11.46 -10.87
C ALA A 185 7.37 -10.66 -10.68
N THR A 186 6.50 -11.13 -9.80
CA THR A 186 5.24 -10.45 -9.44
C THR A 186 5.48 -9.06 -8.87
N CYS A 187 4.67 -8.08 -9.26
CA CYS A 187 4.70 -6.73 -8.71
C CYS A 187 3.28 -6.21 -8.47
N TRP A 188 2.93 -5.96 -7.21
CA TRP A 188 1.61 -5.44 -6.82
C TRP A 188 1.60 -3.93 -6.71
N HIS A 189 2.67 -3.35 -6.17
CA HIS A 189 2.76 -1.92 -5.90
C HIS A 189 3.85 -1.28 -6.72
N ILE A 190 3.52 -0.13 -7.28
CA ILE A 190 4.43 0.70 -8.03
C ILE A 190 4.35 2.15 -7.55
N ALA A 191 5.38 2.92 -7.84
CA ALA A 191 5.38 4.37 -7.68
C ALA A 191 5.95 5.05 -8.92
N ALA A 192 5.45 6.24 -9.22
CA ALA A 192 5.96 7.06 -10.30
C ALA A 192 7.21 7.84 -9.87
N HIS A 193 8.16 8.01 -10.78
CA HIS A 193 9.23 8.97 -10.59
C HIS A 193 8.68 10.39 -10.52
N PRO A 194 9.20 11.27 -9.66
CA PRO A 194 8.61 12.60 -9.46
C PRO A 194 8.72 13.55 -10.66
N THR A 195 9.60 13.29 -11.63
CA THR A 195 9.87 14.21 -12.75
C THR A 195 10.05 13.51 -14.11
N LYS A 196 10.02 12.19 -14.17
CA LYS A 196 10.20 11.40 -15.41
C LYS A 196 9.07 10.37 -15.53
N ASP A 197 8.67 10.03 -16.73
CA ASP A 197 7.63 9.03 -16.97
C ASP A 197 8.16 7.59 -16.79
N PHE A 198 8.66 7.32 -15.59
CA PHE A 198 9.10 5.99 -15.16
C PHE A 198 8.30 5.52 -13.96
N PHE A 199 8.08 4.22 -13.89
CA PHE A 199 7.52 3.55 -12.73
C PHE A 199 8.52 2.60 -12.11
N TYR A 200 8.48 2.49 -10.79
CA TYR A 200 9.32 1.60 -9.99
C TYR A 200 8.47 0.71 -9.12
N GLY A 201 8.85 -0.55 -9.00
CA GLY A 201 8.18 -1.49 -8.12
C GLY A 201 9.10 -2.58 -7.63
N PRO A 202 8.94 -3.06 -6.38
CA PRO A 202 9.60 -4.24 -5.87
C PRO A 202 8.82 -5.51 -6.24
N SER A 203 9.52 -6.63 -6.33
CA SER A 203 8.86 -7.93 -6.43
C SER A 203 8.13 -8.29 -5.14
N GLN A 204 6.89 -8.75 -5.25
CA GLN A 204 6.04 -9.07 -4.10
C GLN A 204 6.50 -10.29 -3.30
N GLN A 205 7.12 -11.25 -3.94
CA GLN A 205 7.67 -12.46 -3.31
C GLN A 205 6.67 -13.34 -2.55
N VAL A 206 5.42 -13.29 -2.94
CA VAL A 206 4.44 -14.26 -2.52
C VAL A 206 4.03 -15.11 -3.72
N ALA A 207 3.85 -16.40 -3.51
CA ALA A 207 3.24 -17.29 -4.47
C ALA A 207 1.87 -17.69 -3.95
N PRO A 208 0.82 -17.65 -4.76
CA PRO A 208 -0.46 -18.16 -4.38
C PRO A 208 -0.36 -19.66 -4.11
N GLN A 209 -1.05 -20.12 -3.07
CA GLN A 209 -1.26 -21.53 -2.78
C GLN A 209 -2.74 -21.82 -2.77
N GLY A 210 -3.13 -22.87 -3.46
CA GLY A 210 -4.53 -23.23 -3.54
C GLY A 210 -5.32 -22.36 -4.51
N ASN A 211 -6.63 -22.47 -4.41
CA ASN A 211 -7.58 -21.85 -5.33
C ASN A 211 -8.32 -20.68 -4.71
N GLU A 212 -8.04 -20.36 -3.46
CA GLU A 212 -8.77 -19.36 -2.72
C GLU A 212 -7.93 -18.09 -2.53
N PHE A 213 -8.61 -16.99 -2.63
CA PHE A 213 -8.05 -15.67 -2.39
C PHE A 213 -7.54 -15.57 -0.95
N GLY A 214 -6.31 -15.12 -0.79
CA GLY A 214 -5.67 -14.92 0.53
C GLY A 214 -4.83 -16.10 1.03
N GLU A 215 -4.70 -17.16 0.28
CA GLU A 215 -3.73 -18.21 0.54
C GLU A 215 -2.38 -17.84 -0.08
N TYR A 216 -1.42 -17.47 0.73
CA TYR A 216 -0.09 -17.07 0.29
C TYR A 216 0.97 -18.04 0.77
N THR A 217 1.91 -18.36 -0.11
CA THR A 217 3.17 -18.99 0.29
C THR A 217 4.27 -17.94 0.33
N LEU A 218 5.07 -17.98 1.36
CA LEU A 218 6.35 -17.30 1.38
C LEU A 218 7.28 -17.96 0.35
N ALA A 219 7.30 -17.41 -0.86
CA ALA A 219 8.17 -17.90 -1.91
C ALA A 219 9.54 -17.24 -1.80
N TYR A 220 10.58 -18.06 -1.69
CA TYR A 220 11.97 -17.58 -1.74
C TYR A 220 12.39 -17.27 -3.17
N LEU A 221 11.66 -16.38 -3.79
CA LEU A 221 12.05 -15.81 -5.06
C LEU A 221 13.09 -14.71 -4.80
N LYS A 222 13.92 -14.46 -5.78
CA LYS A 222 14.86 -13.36 -5.69
C LYS A 222 14.12 -12.04 -5.57
N ASN A 223 14.55 -11.19 -4.65
CA ASN A 223 14.06 -9.83 -4.56
C ASN A 223 14.55 -9.01 -5.73
N TYR A 224 13.62 -8.46 -6.49
CA TYR A 224 13.91 -7.54 -7.57
C TYR A 224 13.29 -6.17 -7.28
N VAL A 225 13.93 -5.14 -7.79
CA VAL A 225 13.31 -3.85 -8.04
C VAL A 225 13.35 -3.61 -9.55
N PHE A 226 12.29 -3.05 -10.09
CA PHE A 226 12.13 -2.80 -11.52
C PHE A 226 12.01 -1.31 -11.79
N GLU A 227 12.58 -0.90 -12.91
CA GLU A 227 12.31 0.39 -13.55
C GLU A 227 11.62 0.13 -14.89
N VAL A 228 10.49 0.78 -15.09
CA VAL A 228 9.68 0.64 -16.29
C VAL A 228 9.49 2.01 -16.92
N ASP A 229 9.83 2.13 -18.19
CA ASP A 229 9.57 3.31 -19.02
C ASP A 229 8.10 3.29 -19.44
N ALA A 230 7.36 4.35 -19.10
CA ALA A 230 5.93 4.44 -19.41
C ALA A 230 5.65 4.65 -20.89
N GLU A 231 6.51 5.37 -21.62
CA GLU A 231 6.32 5.66 -23.02
C GLU A 231 6.50 4.41 -23.89
N THR A 232 7.56 3.64 -23.63
CA THR A 232 7.87 2.43 -24.41
C THR A 232 7.16 1.18 -23.84
N ALA A 233 6.63 1.24 -22.61
CA ALA A 233 6.08 0.12 -21.85
C ALA A 233 7.08 -1.05 -21.77
N THR A 234 8.32 -0.76 -21.39
CA THR A 234 9.39 -1.75 -21.28
C THR A 234 10.13 -1.65 -19.95
N VAL A 235 10.60 -2.80 -19.45
CA VAL A 235 11.55 -2.83 -18.33
C VAL A 235 12.90 -2.33 -18.84
N THR A 236 13.35 -1.18 -18.34
CA THR A 236 14.64 -0.59 -18.70
C THR A 236 15.76 -1.13 -17.84
N ARG A 237 15.47 -1.36 -16.55
CA ARG A 237 16.42 -1.92 -15.59
C ARG A 237 15.71 -2.80 -14.58
N HIS A 238 16.42 -3.82 -14.10
CA HIS A 238 16.04 -4.54 -12.90
C HIS A 238 17.30 -4.94 -12.11
N ALA A 239 17.16 -5.03 -10.80
CA ALA A 239 18.23 -5.47 -9.94
C ALA A 239 17.75 -6.49 -8.93
N SER A 240 18.56 -7.53 -8.69
CA SER A 240 18.35 -8.44 -7.57
C SER A 240 18.89 -7.79 -6.30
N ILE A 241 18.02 -7.61 -5.31
CA ILE A 241 18.36 -6.81 -4.13
C ILE A 241 18.91 -7.63 -2.99
N ALA A 242 18.98 -8.85 -2.99
CA ALA A 242 19.76 -9.70 -2.13
C ALA A 242 19.17 -11.09 -1.88
N LYS A 243 20.08 -12.00 -1.64
CA LYS A 243 19.78 -13.37 -1.22
C LYS A 243 19.42 -13.46 0.28
N GLU A 244 19.60 -12.41 1.06
CA GLU A 244 19.77 -12.50 2.51
C GLU A 244 18.57 -11.97 3.32
N LEU A 245 17.64 -11.29 2.69
CA LEU A 245 16.44 -10.82 3.36
C LEU A 245 15.21 -11.51 2.82
N PRO A 246 14.43 -12.09 3.69
CA PRO A 246 13.07 -12.44 3.36
C PRO A 246 12.31 -11.12 3.24
N ALA A 247 12.36 -10.50 2.08
CA ALA A 247 11.48 -9.41 1.77
C ALA A 247 10.16 -9.97 1.29
N ALA A 248 9.59 -10.84 2.10
CA ALA A 248 8.27 -11.34 1.86
C ALA A 248 7.26 -10.23 2.14
N PHE A 249 6.25 -10.18 1.31
CA PHE A 249 5.18 -9.20 1.41
C PHE A 249 5.72 -7.76 1.30
N THR A 250 6.32 -7.45 0.15
CA THR A 250 6.64 -6.07 -0.18
C THR A 250 5.35 -5.29 -0.37
N SER A 251 5.30 -4.08 0.15
CA SER A 251 4.09 -3.28 0.21
C SER A 251 4.31 -1.97 -0.54
N ASP A 252 4.00 -0.84 0.06
CA ASP A 252 4.03 0.45 -0.60
C ASP A 252 5.44 0.84 -1.08
N VAL A 253 5.48 1.72 -2.07
CA VAL A 253 6.70 2.20 -2.71
C VAL A 253 6.67 3.72 -2.75
N ALA A 254 7.79 4.35 -2.43
CA ALA A 254 7.98 5.79 -2.58
C ALA A 254 9.27 6.07 -3.37
N VAL A 255 9.25 7.12 -4.17
CA VAL A 255 10.35 7.46 -5.07
C VAL A 255 10.74 8.93 -4.89
N THR A 256 12.04 9.18 -4.73
CA THR A 256 12.65 10.50 -4.88
C THR A 256 13.33 10.59 -6.26
N PRO A 257 13.89 11.73 -6.68
CA PRO A 257 14.71 11.77 -7.89
C PRO A 257 15.91 10.82 -7.86
N ASP A 258 16.39 10.45 -6.67
CA ASP A 258 17.66 9.74 -6.48
C ASP A 258 17.49 8.34 -5.88
N ASP A 259 16.33 8.04 -5.24
CA ASP A 259 16.15 6.80 -4.49
C ASP A 259 14.75 6.19 -4.66
N VAL A 260 14.67 4.88 -4.58
CA VAL A 260 13.43 4.13 -4.35
C VAL A 260 13.42 3.57 -2.94
N PHE A 261 12.32 3.75 -2.23
CA PHE A 261 12.05 3.16 -0.92
C PHE A 261 10.89 2.18 -1.02
N TYR A 262 11.01 1.02 -0.41
CA TYR A 262 9.89 0.10 -0.28
C TYR A 262 9.97 -0.71 1.02
N ASN A 263 8.80 -1.10 1.52
CA ASN A 263 8.68 -1.89 2.72
C ASN A 263 8.66 -3.38 2.41
N ALA A 264 9.34 -4.17 3.24
CA ALA A 264 9.18 -5.61 3.33
C ALA A 264 8.49 -5.93 4.65
N CYS A 265 7.16 -5.91 4.65
CA CYS A 265 6.32 -5.93 5.85
C CYS A 265 6.57 -7.16 6.73
N ALA A 266 6.55 -8.36 6.16
CA ALA A 266 6.77 -9.59 6.93
C ALA A 266 8.19 -9.69 7.52
N GLY A 267 9.17 -9.03 6.93
CA GLY A 267 10.54 -8.96 7.43
C GLY A 267 10.80 -7.79 8.38
N GLY A 268 9.86 -6.86 8.51
CA GLY A 268 10.04 -5.63 9.27
C GLY A 268 11.24 -4.81 8.78
N THR A 269 11.34 -4.61 7.46
CA THR A 269 12.50 -3.96 6.84
C THR A 269 12.05 -2.89 5.86
N LEU A 270 12.63 -1.70 5.96
CA LEU A 270 12.60 -0.67 4.91
C LEU A 270 13.85 -0.80 4.04
N VAL A 271 13.68 -0.83 2.73
CA VAL A 271 14.77 -0.95 1.75
C VAL A 271 14.89 0.36 0.99
N ARG A 272 16.12 0.85 0.86
CA ARG A 272 16.50 1.97 -0.01
C ARG A 272 17.33 1.46 -1.18
N VAL A 273 17.00 1.90 -2.38
CA VAL A 273 17.74 1.59 -3.62
C VAL A 273 18.11 2.89 -4.31
N ASP A 274 19.38 3.06 -4.56
CA ASP A 274 19.93 4.20 -5.31
C ASP A 274 19.57 4.11 -6.80
N LEU A 275 18.99 5.16 -7.37
CA LEU A 275 18.51 5.18 -8.74
C LEU A 275 19.65 5.37 -9.79
N GLU A 276 20.77 5.94 -9.43
CA GLU A 276 21.89 6.09 -10.36
C GLU A 276 22.55 4.73 -10.65
N THR A 277 22.94 4.03 -9.59
CA THR A 277 23.62 2.74 -9.69
C THR A 277 22.67 1.56 -9.82
N PHE A 278 21.43 1.74 -9.41
CA PHE A 278 20.38 0.72 -9.29
C PHE A 278 20.81 -0.48 -8.41
N LYS A 279 21.51 -0.18 -7.33
CA LYS A 279 21.99 -1.14 -6.34
C LYS A 279 21.40 -0.85 -4.98
N ARG A 280 21.31 -1.88 -4.14
CA ARG A 280 20.94 -1.70 -2.75
C ARG A 280 21.94 -0.76 -2.09
N VAL A 281 21.41 0.27 -1.45
CA VAL A 281 22.21 1.19 -0.64
C VAL A 281 22.09 0.84 0.84
N GLN A 282 20.89 0.58 1.32
CA GLN A 282 20.66 0.40 2.75
C GLN A 282 19.47 -0.49 3.06
N PHE A 283 19.60 -1.32 4.11
CA PHE A 283 18.49 -1.98 4.79
C PHE A 283 18.33 -1.39 6.17
N ILE A 284 17.09 -1.02 6.50
CA ILE A 284 16.74 -0.45 7.79
C ILE A 284 15.85 -1.46 8.50
N ASP A 285 16.31 -1.93 9.66
CA ASP A 285 15.57 -2.87 10.49
C ASP A 285 14.51 -2.11 11.30
N GLU A 286 13.24 -2.35 11.00
CA GLU A 286 12.09 -1.75 11.70
C GLU A 286 11.52 -2.64 12.80
N ARG A 287 12.06 -3.84 12.99
CA ARG A 287 11.54 -4.78 13.98
C ARG A 287 11.59 -4.18 15.38
N PRO A 288 10.51 -4.26 16.14
CA PRO A 288 10.49 -3.77 17.50
C PRO A 288 11.38 -4.64 18.39
N SER A 289 11.96 -4.03 19.44
CA SER A 289 12.66 -4.77 20.46
C SER A 289 11.74 -5.79 21.15
N LEU A 290 12.32 -6.81 21.76
CA LEU A 290 11.57 -7.84 22.48
C LEU A 290 10.62 -7.22 23.53
N LEU A 291 11.09 -6.23 24.28
CA LEU A 291 10.28 -5.55 25.30
C LEU A 291 9.05 -4.86 24.69
N ARG A 292 9.17 -4.31 23.50
CA ARG A 292 8.04 -3.70 22.79
C ARG A 292 7.09 -4.74 22.19
N THR A 293 7.58 -5.93 21.91
CA THR A 293 6.82 -7.04 21.34
C THR A 293 6.03 -7.81 22.40
N LEU A 294 6.54 -7.91 23.63
CA LEU A 294 5.94 -8.70 24.70
C LEU A 294 4.42 -8.45 24.92
N PRO A 295 3.93 -7.20 24.94
CA PRO A 295 2.49 -6.94 25.12
C PRO A 295 1.62 -7.52 23.99
N HIS A 296 2.21 -7.80 22.84
CA HIS A 296 1.54 -8.29 21.63
C HIS A 296 1.91 -9.76 21.32
N LEU A 297 2.65 -10.43 22.20
CA LEU A 297 3.23 -11.75 21.91
C LEU A 297 2.16 -12.79 21.54
N ARG A 298 1.05 -12.82 22.30
CA ARG A 298 -0.06 -13.75 22.05
C ARG A 298 -0.62 -13.59 20.65
N SER A 299 -0.84 -12.38 20.26
CA SER A 299 -1.39 -12.02 18.95
C SER A 299 -0.40 -12.27 17.84
N GLY A 300 0.88 -11.93 18.02
CA GLY A 300 1.94 -12.19 17.07
C GLY A 300 2.15 -13.68 16.80
N VAL A 301 2.11 -14.51 17.85
CA VAL A 301 2.19 -15.98 17.70
C VAL A 301 0.96 -16.54 16.97
N SER A 302 -0.23 -16.06 17.30
CA SER A 302 -1.46 -16.47 16.61
C SER A 302 -1.41 -16.18 15.12
N ASN A 303 -0.97 -14.97 14.74
CA ASN A 303 -0.81 -14.59 13.34
C ASN A 303 0.22 -15.44 12.61
N LEU A 304 1.34 -15.71 13.26
CA LEU A 304 2.38 -16.52 12.67
C LEU A 304 1.87 -17.96 12.41
N VAL A 305 1.18 -18.54 13.39
CA VAL A 305 0.58 -19.89 13.25
C VAL A 305 -0.46 -19.89 12.14
N GLU A 306 -1.30 -18.88 12.06
CA GLU A 306 -2.31 -18.76 11.02
C GLU A 306 -1.68 -18.57 9.63
N ALA A 307 -0.71 -17.67 9.50
CA ALA A 307 0.01 -17.47 8.24
C ALA A 307 0.70 -18.75 7.76
N PHE A 308 1.33 -19.50 8.67
CA PHE A 308 1.96 -20.77 8.35
C PHE A 308 0.95 -21.87 8.00
N SER A 309 -0.18 -21.90 8.68
CA SER A 309 -1.27 -22.84 8.38
C SER A 309 -1.84 -22.58 6.99
N ARG A 310 -2.17 -21.33 6.69
CA ARG A 310 -2.69 -20.92 5.36
C ARG A 310 -1.68 -21.17 4.25
N ALA A 311 -0.41 -20.89 4.48
CA ALA A 311 0.65 -21.14 3.51
C ALA A 311 1.01 -22.65 3.39
N ASN A 312 0.27 -23.53 4.07
CA ASN A 312 0.57 -24.97 4.15
C ASN A 312 2.04 -25.30 4.51
N VAL A 313 2.71 -24.37 5.17
CA VAL A 313 4.12 -24.51 5.58
C VAL A 313 4.26 -25.51 6.71
N LEU A 314 3.24 -25.60 7.57
CA LEU A 314 3.23 -26.53 8.72
C LEU A 314 3.16 -27.99 8.25
N GLY A 315 2.52 -28.27 7.11
CA GLY A 315 2.49 -29.60 6.49
C GLY A 315 3.76 -29.96 5.72
N ASN A 316 4.68 -29.01 5.53
CA ASN A 316 5.90 -29.21 4.76
C ASN A 316 7.13 -28.78 5.56
N SER A 317 7.79 -29.75 6.21
CA SER A 317 8.96 -29.49 7.08
C SER A 317 10.12 -28.80 6.36
N HIS A 318 10.28 -29.01 5.06
CA HIS A 318 11.33 -28.35 4.28
C HIS A 318 11.02 -26.87 4.05
N LEU A 319 9.78 -26.54 3.72
CA LEU A 319 9.32 -25.15 3.62
C LEU A 319 9.37 -24.45 4.99
N LEU A 320 8.95 -25.15 6.04
CA LEU A 320 9.03 -24.61 7.41
C LEU A 320 10.48 -24.28 7.81
N LEU A 321 11.42 -25.21 7.56
CA LEU A 321 12.82 -24.96 7.85
C LEU A 321 13.42 -23.84 6.99
N LYS A 322 13.05 -23.76 5.72
CA LYS A 322 13.43 -22.62 4.88
C LYS A 322 12.83 -21.33 5.39
N ALA A 323 11.55 -21.35 5.73
CA ALA A 323 10.88 -20.21 6.32
C ALA A 323 11.56 -19.77 7.62
N LEU A 324 11.83 -20.67 8.54
CA LEU A 324 12.51 -20.38 9.81
C LEU A 324 13.97 -19.91 9.64
N ARG A 325 14.67 -20.34 8.63
CA ARG A 325 16.06 -19.92 8.34
C ARG A 325 16.14 -18.60 7.59
N ALA A 326 15.21 -18.37 6.68
CA ALA A 326 15.22 -17.18 5.84
C ALA A 326 14.51 -16.00 6.50
N THR A 327 13.54 -16.26 7.36
CA THR A 327 12.85 -15.22 8.07
C THR A 327 13.59 -14.87 9.35
N ARG A 328 14.22 -13.74 9.34
CA ARG A 328 14.41 -13.00 10.59
C ARG A 328 13.02 -12.51 11.00
N PHE A 329 12.17 -13.41 11.48
CA PHE A 329 10.78 -13.11 11.77
C PHE A 329 10.65 -11.89 12.65
N SER A 330 9.87 -10.93 12.21
CA SER A 330 9.18 -10.08 13.14
C SER A 330 7.93 -10.81 13.62
N LEU A 331 7.73 -10.93 14.92
CA LEU A 331 6.47 -11.45 15.50
C LEU A 331 5.30 -10.48 15.23
N LEU A 332 5.61 -9.28 14.80
CA LEU A 332 4.66 -8.25 14.42
C LEU A 332 4.94 -7.83 12.99
N ASP A 333 3.88 -7.58 12.24
CA ASP A 333 4.00 -7.00 10.92
C ASP A 333 4.79 -5.69 10.97
N GLY A 334 5.68 -5.49 10.00
CA GLY A 334 6.41 -4.25 9.81
C GLY A 334 5.56 -3.15 9.17
N SER A 335 6.22 -2.20 8.56
CA SER A 335 5.53 -1.11 7.85
C SER A 335 4.91 -1.60 6.55
N LEU A 336 3.68 -1.18 6.28
CA LEU A 336 2.98 -1.38 5.02
C LEU A 336 3.00 -0.13 4.14
N GLY A 337 2.94 1.06 4.72
CA GLY A 337 2.99 2.32 4.00
C GLY A 337 4.35 3.00 4.07
N VAL A 338 4.78 3.65 2.99
CA VAL A 338 5.97 4.50 2.94
C VAL A 338 5.71 5.73 2.07
N GLN A 339 6.13 6.90 2.56
CA GLN A 339 6.04 8.16 1.82
C GLN A 339 7.29 9.00 2.05
N VAL A 340 7.56 9.88 1.09
CA VAL A 340 8.61 10.91 1.15
C VAL A 340 7.96 12.23 1.54
N SER A 341 8.51 12.96 2.51
CA SER A 341 8.03 14.31 2.82
C SER A 341 8.17 15.24 1.60
N PRO A 342 7.30 16.25 1.44
CA PRO A 342 7.31 17.12 0.27
C PRO A 342 8.65 17.81 0.00
N ASP A 343 9.40 18.11 1.06
CA ASP A 343 10.74 18.70 1.00
C ASP A 343 11.87 17.66 0.95
N ARG A 344 11.52 16.37 0.93
CA ARG A 344 12.43 15.22 0.86
C ARG A 344 13.41 15.10 2.04
N ARG A 345 13.22 15.81 3.13
CA ARG A 345 14.06 15.69 4.32
C ARG A 345 13.72 14.48 5.20
N PHE A 346 12.53 13.90 4.98
CA PHE A 346 12.07 12.78 5.78
C PHE A 346 11.44 11.69 4.92
N ILE A 347 11.64 10.46 5.38
CA ILE A 347 10.89 9.28 4.95
C ILE A 347 10.00 8.86 6.11
N LEU A 348 8.70 8.69 5.84
CA LEU A 348 7.71 8.27 6.82
C LEU A 348 7.25 6.86 6.50
N THR A 349 7.26 5.97 7.49
CA THR A 349 6.70 4.63 7.36
C THR A 349 5.59 4.39 8.37
N ALA A 350 4.58 3.61 7.98
CA ALA A 350 3.44 3.28 8.81
C ALA A 350 3.54 1.83 9.29
N HIS A 351 4.04 1.64 10.52
CA HIS A 351 4.29 0.33 11.11
C HIS A 351 2.98 -0.29 11.63
N ARG A 352 2.52 -1.34 10.95
CA ARG A 352 1.24 -2.00 11.21
C ARG A 352 1.15 -2.62 12.61
N GLY A 353 2.12 -3.46 12.96
CA GLY A 353 2.06 -4.24 14.20
C GLY A 353 2.13 -3.42 15.49
N LEU A 354 2.55 -2.16 15.42
CA LEU A 354 2.62 -1.26 16.58
C LEU A 354 1.69 -0.04 16.44
N ASN A 355 1.04 0.14 15.30
CA ASN A 355 0.27 1.35 14.98
C ASN A 355 1.07 2.63 15.27
N GLU A 356 2.29 2.69 14.73
CA GLU A 356 3.15 3.86 14.88
C GLU A 356 3.70 4.33 13.53
N VAL A 357 3.88 5.63 13.40
CA VAL A 357 4.64 6.24 12.30
C VAL A 357 6.09 6.36 12.73
N ILE A 358 6.99 5.86 11.88
CA ILE A 358 8.42 6.05 12.07
C ILE A 358 8.88 7.09 11.06
N VAL A 359 9.51 8.14 11.55
CA VAL A 359 10.03 9.24 10.74
C VAL A 359 11.55 9.12 10.69
N TYR A 360 12.10 8.98 9.50
CA TYR A 360 13.55 8.92 9.27
C TYR A 360 14.03 10.23 8.66
N ARG A 361 15.21 10.69 9.09
CA ARG A 361 15.93 11.77 8.39
C ARG A 361 16.51 11.24 7.09
N HIS A 362 16.26 11.90 6.00
CA HIS A 362 16.84 11.60 4.71
C HIS A 362 17.91 12.67 4.37
N PRO A 363 19.10 12.30 3.86
CA PRO A 363 19.44 10.96 3.35
C PRO A 363 20.06 9.99 4.38
N GLU A 364 20.31 10.38 5.62
CA GLU A 364 21.07 9.58 6.60
C GLU A 364 20.32 8.33 7.07
N MET A 365 18.99 8.29 6.90
CA MET A 365 18.08 7.22 7.32
C MET A 365 18.18 6.89 8.81
N THR A 366 18.44 7.89 9.63
CA THR A 366 18.38 7.78 11.08
C THR A 366 16.97 8.09 11.59
N VAL A 367 16.53 7.37 12.62
CA VAL A 367 15.21 7.62 13.21
C VAL A 367 15.19 9.02 13.83
N HIS A 368 14.34 9.88 13.29
CA HIS A 368 14.07 11.20 13.85
C HIS A 368 13.04 11.12 14.96
N LYS A 369 11.92 10.43 14.70
CA LYS A 369 10.82 10.32 15.66
C LYS A 369 10.01 9.04 15.44
N ARG A 370 9.39 8.57 16.51
CA ARG A 370 8.37 7.52 16.49
C ARG A 370 7.11 8.08 17.11
N ILE A 371 6.01 8.06 16.35
CA ILE A 371 4.73 8.62 16.76
C ILE A 371 3.74 7.47 16.87
N ARG A 372 3.39 7.13 18.10
CA ARG A 372 2.45 6.05 18.38
C ARG A 372 1.03 6.59 18.35
N PHE A 373 0.16 5.92 17.61
CA PHE A 373 -1.26 6.19 17.65
C PHE A 373 -1.90 5.48 18.85
N PRO A 374 -3.05 6.00 19.33
CA PRO A 374 -3.80 5.32 20.38
C PRO A 374 -4.16 3.90 19.92
N SER A 375 -4.28 3.00 20.89
CA SER A 375 -4.77 1.65 20.61
C SER A 375 -6.18 1.74 20.00
N ILE A 376 -6.45 1.00 18.94
CA ILE A 376 -7.79 0.85 18.37
C ILE A 376 -8.79 0.41 19.45
N ARG A 377 -8.36 -0.37 20.41
CA ARG A 377 -9.11 -0.76 21.61
C ARG A 377 -9.76 0.41 22.35
N GLY A 378 -9.13 1.58 22.36
CA GLY A 378 -9.71 2.78 22.99
C GLY A 378 -10.89 3.39 22.24
N PHE A 379 -11.07 3.06 20.95
CA PHE A 379 -12.14 3.60 20.12
C PHE A 379 -13.39 2.71 20.07
N PHE A 380 -13.23 1.39 20.24
CA PHE A 380 -14.32 0.42 20.12
C PHE A 380 -14.30 -0.58 21.28
N PRO A 381 -14.76 -0.16 22.48
CA PRO A 381 -14.83 -1.05 23.65
C PRO A 381 -15.64 -2.33 23.39
N GLU A 382 -16.68 -2.23 22.58
CA GLU A 382 -17.57 -3.32 22.18
C GLU A 382 -16.88 -4.37 21.29
N HIS A 383 -15.77 -4.02 20.68
CA HIS A 383 -14.98 -4.89 19.81
C HIS A 383 -13.69 -5.41 20.48
N ILE A 384 -13.64 -5.40 21.81
CA ILE A 384 -12.43 -5.77 22.58
C ILE A 384 -11.86 -7.13 22.15
N GLY A 385 -12.71 -8.11 21.86
CA GLY A 385 -12.26 -9.42 21.38
C GLY A 385 -11.60 -9.40 20.02
N LEU A 386 -11.96 -8.43 19.18
CA LEU A 386 -11.38 -8.20 17.85
C LEU A 386 -10.10 -7.39 17.92
N LEU A 387 -10.01 -6.49 18.89
CA LEU A 387 -8.91 -5.54 19.05
C LEU A 387 -7.64 -6.15 19.65
N ASP A 388 -7.73 -7.35 20.18
CA ASP A 388 -6.57 -8.16 20.53
C ASP A 388 -5.92 -8.80 19.29
N ASP A 389 -6.55 -8.63 18.11
CA ASP A 389 -6.04 -9.14 16.86
C ASP A 389 -5.07 -8.12 16.23
N PRO A 390 -3.80 -8.48 16.05
CA PRO A 390 -2.78 -7.62 15.46
C PRO A 390 -2.97 -7.39 13.95
N ARG A 391 -3.97 -8.04 13.34
CA ARG A 391 -4.34 -7.83 11.94
C ARG A 391 -5.05 -6.50 11.72
N LEU A 392 -5.55 -5.86 12.80
CA LEU A 392 -6.05 -4.49 12.76
C LEU A 392 -4.88 -3.51 12.84
N GLY A 393 -4.71 -2.71 11.83
CA GLY A 393 -3.62 -1.76 11.86
C GLY A 393 -3.48 -0.90 10.60
N PHE A 394 -2.41 -0.20 10.54
CA PHE A 394 -2.04 0.66 9.43
C PHE A 394 -1.85 -0.13 8.14
N HIS A 395 -2.32 0.45 7.05
CA HIS A 395 -2.17 -0.10 5.71
C HIS A 395 -1.46 0.91 4.78
N HIS A 396 -2.04 1.28 3.66
CA HIS A 396 -1.43 2.21 2.72
C HIS A 396 -1.47 3.66 3.19
N THR A 397 -0.64 4.49 2.58
CA THR A 397 -0.43 5.87 2.97
C THR A 397 -0.46 6.83 1.79
N THR A 398 -0.77 8.08 2.07
CA THR A 398 -0.54 9.20 1.15
C THR A 398 -0.11 10.44 1.92
N ILE A 399 0.45 11.43 1.22
CA ILE A 399 0.89 12.69 1.80
C ILE A 399 0.29 13.87 1.03
N SER A 400 -0.04 14.94 1.73
CA SER A 400 -0.57 16.17 1.13
C SER A 400 -0.06 17.39 1.87
N THR A 401 0.34 18.42 1.13
CA THR A 401 0.56 19.77 1.66
C THR A 401 -0.70 20.62 1.53
N ALA A 402 -1.52 20.35 0.54
CA ALA A 402 -2.70 21.14 0.22
C ALA A 402 -3.74 21.18 1.36
N THR A 403 -3.77 20.15 2.22
CA THR A 403 -4.66 20.07 3.38
C THR A 403 -4.26 20.96 4.55
N VAL A 404 -3.05 21.49 4.55
CA VAL A 404 -2.54 22.34 5.63
C VAL A 404 -2.69 23.81 5.29
N ASP A 405 -2.63 24.14 4.00
CA ASP A 405 -2.70 25.51 3.49
C ASP A 405 -4.15 25.96 3.23
N ALA A 406 -5.12 25.05 3.33
CA ALA A 406 -6.56 25.29 3.22
C ALA A 406 -7.19 25.46 4.61
#